data_2706c5cdd0fa5e208cbac9543331e7a3
#
_entry.id   2706c5cdd0fa5e208cbac9543331e7a3
#
_cell.length_a   1.000
_cell.length_b   1.000
_cell.length_c   1.000
_cell.angle_alpha   90.00
_cell.angle_beta   90.00
_cell.angle_gamma   90.00
#
_symmetry.space_group_name_H-M   'P 1'
#
loop_
_entity.id
_entity.type
_entity.pdbx_description
1 polymer ?
#
loop_
_entity_poly.entity_id
_entity_poly.type
_entity_poly.pdbx_seq_one_letter_code
_entity_poly.pdbx_strand_id
1 'polypeptide(L)'
;MIFLTDRAQQVPFVYEIAIGAYNYIKHAFDDLPDNILVDITEDESLWGQCTLDRDNALIEISESYLYNPKGLYDTLVHEFLHACEGCRNKESNNHKGEWLKRAKILGVKL
;
A
#
# COMPACT_ATOMS: atom_id res chain seq x y z
N MET A 1 5.81 8.23 7.70
CA MET A 1 6.00 7.27 8.83
C MET A 1 4.94 6.17 8.76
N ILE A 2 5.33 4.93 9.02
CA ILE A 2 4.43 3.78 8.97
C ILE A 2 3.98 3.43 10.39
N PHE A 3 2.66 3.28 10.55
CA PHE A 3 2.05 2.81 11.80
C PHE A 3 1.25 1.55 11.52
N LEU A 4 1.16 0.65 12.47
CA LEU A 4 0.34 -0.54 12.39
C LEU A 4 -0.79 -0.47 13.41
N THR A 5 -1.99 -0.93 13.04
CA THR A 5 -3.05 -1.15 14.01
C THR A 5 -2.65 -2.28 14.98
N ASP A 6 -3.34 -2.38 16.11
CA ASP A 6 -3.09 -3.46 17.08
C ASP A 6 -3.20 -4.83 16.42
N ARG A 7 -4.16 -4.99 15.53
CA ARG A 7 -4.36 -6.23 14.77
C ARG A 7 -3.16 -6.54 13.87
N ALA A 8 -2.67 -5.56 13.13
CA ALA A 8 -1.52 -5.74 12.25
C ALA A 8 -0.23 -6.00 13.04
N GLN A 9 -0.09 -5.41 14.23
CA GLN A 9 1.07 -5.63 15.10
C GLN A 9 1.20 -7.07 15.60
N GLN A 10 0.10 -7.82 15.62
CA GLN A 10 0.11 -9.21 16.06
C GLN A 10 0.73 -10.15 15.03
N VAL A 11 0.96 -9.69 13.81
CA VAL A 11 1.58 -10.48 12.75
C VAL A 11 3.06 -10.08 12.64
N PRO A 12 4.00 -10.94 13.06
CA PRO A 12 5.40 -10.52 13.29
C PRO A 12 6.12 -9.90 12.10
N PHE A 13 5.81 -10.32 10.87
CA PHE A 13 6.53 -9.86 9.68
C PHE A 13 5.87 -8.70 8.95
N VAL A 14 4.65 -8.27 9.36
CA VAL A 14 3.92 -7.23 8.60
C VAL A 14 4.67 -5.90 8.62
N TYR A 15 5.21 -5.51 9.76
CA TYR A 15 5.94 -4.25 9.88
C TYR A 15 7.16 -4.22 8.95
N GLU A 16 7.95 -5.27 8.95
CA GLU A 16 9.17 -5.34 8.13
C GLU A 16 8.85 -5.29 6.64
N ILE A 17 7.80 -6.00 6.23
CA ILE A 17 7.36 -6.01 4.83
C ILE A 17 6.82 -4.63 4.45
N ALA A 18 6.03 -4.00 5.33
CA ALA A 18 5.49 -2.67 5.09
C ALA A 18 6.60 -1.61 4.96
N ILE A 19 7.61 -1.66 5.82
CA ILE A 19 8.76 -0.76 5.74
C ILE A 19 9.53 -0.98 4.45
N GLY A 20 9.72 -2.24 4.04
CA GLY A 20 10.39 -2.55 2.77
C GLY A 20 9.64 -1.99 1.56
N ALA A 21 8.32 -2.17 1.52
CA ALA A 21 7.49 -1.63 0.45
C ALA A 21 7.49 -0.10 0.45
N TYR A 22 7.40 0.51 1.62
CA TYR A 22 7.45 1.96 1.79
C TYR A 22 8.76 2.53 1.26
N ASN A 23 9.89 1.96 1.66
CA ASN A 23 11.20 2.43 1.23
C ASN A 23 11.40 2.25 -0.27
N TYR A 24 10.87 1.18 -0.84
CA TYR A 24 10.94 0.93 -2.28
C TYR A 24 10.29 2.06 -3.08
N ILE A 25 9.09 2.47 -2.66
CA ILE A 25 8.38 3.56 -3.33
C ILE A 25 9.05 4.90 -3.03
N LYS A 26 9.47 5.13 -1.81
CA LYS A 26 10.08 6.39 -1.38
C LYS A 26 11.38 6.68 -2.13
N HIS A 27 12.13 5.66 -2.50
CA HIS A 27 13.34 5.83 -3.31
C HIS A 27 13.03 6.34 -4.72
N ALA A 28 11.88 5.99 -5.27
CA ALA A 28 11.50 6.36 -6.62
C ALA A 28 10.66 7.64 -6.68
N PHE A 29 9.84 7.88 -5.67
CA PHE A 29 8.88 8.99 -5.65
C PHE A 29 8.85 9.64 -4.26
N ASP A 30 8.71 10.95 -4.20
CA ASP A 30 8.81 11.74 -2.97
C ASP A 30 7.46 12.25 -2.46
N ASP A 31 6.35 11.74 -2.99
CA ASP A 31 5.01 12.23 -2.72
C ASP A 31 4.12 11.27 -1.92
N LEU A 32 4.73 10.33 -1.19
CA LEU A 32 3.99 9.50 -0.23
C LEU A 32 3.46 10.38 0.92
N PRO A 33 2.28 10.02 1.49
CA PRO A 33 1.78 10.75 2.65
C PRO A 33 2.71 10.64 3.85
N ASP A 34 2.65 11.65 4.73
CA ASP A 34 3.50 11.69 5.92
C ASP A 34 3.22 10.53 6.86
N ASN A 35 1.97 10.13 6.97
CA ASN A 35 1.55 9.06 7.88
C ASN A 35 0.73 8.03 7.13
N ILE A 36 1.14 6.77 7.25
CA ILE A 36 0.43 5.62 6.67
C ILE A 36 0.13 4.63 7.78
N LEU A 37 -1.14 4.35 8.01
CA LEU A 37 -1.60 3.34 8.93
C LEU A 37 -1.92 2.06 8.16
N VAL A 38 -1.32 0.95 8.53
CA VAL A 38 -1.57 -0.35 7.90
C VAL A 38 -2.41 -1.20 8.85
N ASP A 39 -3.50 -1.74 8.32
CA ASP A 39 -4.42 -2.62 9.02
C ASP A 39 -4.61 -3.92 8.25
N ILE A 40 -5.06 -4.93 8.94
CA ILE A 40 -5.43 -6.23 8.38
C ILE A 40 -6.96 -6.35 8.46
N THR A 41 -7.60 -6.72 7.37
CA THR A 41 -9.05 -6.88 7.31
C THR A 41 -9.46 -8.33 7.07
N GLU A 42 -10.58 -8.72 7.64
CA GLU A 42 -11.22 -10.01 7.39
C GLU A 42 -12.06 -10.02 6.10
N ASP A 43 -12.22 -8.86 5.47
CA ASP A 43 -13.02 -8.75 4.25
C ASP A 43 -12.31 -9.44 3.08
N GLU A 44 -12.79 -10.62 2.73
CA GLU A 44 -12.24 -11.43 1.64
C GLU A 44 -12.57 -10.88 0.25
N SER A 45 -13.52 -9.94 0.15
CA SER A 45 -13.86 -9.30 -1.13
C SER A 45 -12.78 -8.31 -1.56
N LEU A 46 -11.89 -7.92 -0.64
CA LEU A 46 -10.81 -6.97 -0.90
C LEU A 46 -9.46 -7.69 -0.77
N TRP A 47 -8.58 -7.48 -1.74
CA TRP A 47 -7.18 -7.87 -1.60
C TRP A 47 -6.43 -6.82 -0.79
N GLY A 48 -6.69 -5.56 -1.10
CA GLY A 48 -6.19 -4.42 -0.40
C GLY A 48 -7.01 -3.19 -0.74
N GLN A 49 -6.97 -2.20 0.13
CA GLN A 49 -7.68 -0.94 -0.07
C GLN A 49 -6.87 0.21 0.51
N CYS A 50 -6.91 1.35 -0.17
CA CYS A 50 -6.31 2.59 0.29
C CYS A 50 -7.39 3.64 0.50
N THR A 51 -7.46 4.19 1.71
CA THR A 51 -8.35 5.30 2.05
C THR A 51 -7.48 6.51 2.38
N LEU A 52 -7.77 7.64 1.75
CA LEU A 52 -6.95 8.84 1.86
C LEU A 52 -7.65 9.93 2.66
N ASP A 53 -6.89 10.59 3.54
CA ASP A 53 -7.33 11.76 4.29
C ASP A 53 -6.17 12.75 4.40
N ARG A 54 -6.09 13.69 3.46
CA ARG A 54 -5.03 14.72 3.37
C ARG A 54 -3.63 14.10 3.35
N ASP A 55 -2.85 14.32 4.42
CA ASP A 55 -1.48 13.83 4.57
C ASP A 55 -1.42 12.43 5.18
N ASN A 56 -2.56 11.78 5.34
CA ASN A 56 -2.68 10.48 5.95
C ASN A 56 -3.30 9.47 5.00
N ALA A 57 -2.90 8.23 5.11
CA ALA A 57 -3.50 7.12 4.37
C ALA A 57 -3.76 5.95 5.31
N LEU A 58 -4.87 5.27 5.09
CA LEU A 58 -5.17 3.98 5.70
C LEU A 58 -5.07 2.92 4.62
N ILE A 59 -4.19 1.95 4.83
CA ILE A 59 -4.02 0.81 3.95
C ILE A 59 -4.56 -0.42 4.67
N GLU A 60 -5.57 -1.06 4.09
CA GLU A 60 -6.16 -2.28 4.62
C GLU A 60 -5.80 -3.45 3.70
N ILE A 61 -5.24 -4.51 4.28
CA ILE A 61 -4.81 -5.70 3.55
C ILE A 61 -5.62 -6.90 4.04
N SER A 62 -6.07 -7.72 3.11
CA SER A 62 -6.81 -8.94 3.46
C SER A 62 -5.94 -9.90 4.27
N GLU A 63 -6.52 -10.49 5.32
CA GLU A 63 -5.82 -11.49 6.15
C GLU A 63 -5.38 -12.72 5.36
N SER A 64 -5.97 -12.97 4.19
CA SER A 64 -5.56 -14.09 3.34
C SER A 64 -4.12 -13.98 2.86
N TYR A 65 -3.52 -12.78 2.91
CA TYR A 65 -2.11 -12.58 2.56
C TYR A 65 -1.13 -12.84 3.70
N LEU A 66 -1.61 -13.11 4.92
CA LEU A 66 -0.74 -13.30 6.09
C LEU A 66 0.22 -14.47 5.94
N TYR A 67 -0.10 -15.43 5.08
CA TYR A 67 0.72 -16.62 4.83
C TYR A 67 1.47 -16.55 3.50
N ASN A 68 1.46 -15.39 2.85
CA ASN A 68 2.12 -15.18 1.57
C ASN A 68 2.90 -13.86 1.61
N PRO A 69 4.15 -13.87 2.13
CA PRO A 69 4.94 -12.63 2.28
C PRO A 69 5.14 -11.86 0.97
N LYS A 70 5.35 -12.57 -0.14
CA LYS A 70 5.51 -11.92 -1.44
C LYS A 70 4.21 -11.26 -1.89
N GLY A 71 3.08 -11.93 -1.74
CA GLY A 71 1.77 -11.37 -2.07
C GLY A 71 1.45 -10.17 -1.21
N LEU A 72 1.77 -10.22 0.09
CA LEU A 72 1.63 -9.11 1.00
C LEU A 72 2.47 -7.91 0.55
N TYR A 73 3.74 -8.14 0.22
CA TYR A 73 4.63 -7.09 -0.27
C TYR A 73 4.09 -6.45 -1.56
N ASP A 74 3.73 -7.26 -2.54
CA ASP A 74 3.21 -6.78 -3.82
C ASP A 74 1.92 -5.96 -3.64
N THR A 75 1.03 -6.40 -2.75
CA THR A 75 -0.21 -5.69 -2.46
C THR A 75 0.06 -4.37 -1.74
N LEU A 76 1.00 -4.35 -0.79
CA LEU A 76 1.39 -3.11 -0.12
C LEU A 76 2.00 -2.10 -1.08
N VAL A 77 2.87 -2.53 -2.00
CA VAL A 77 3.43 -1.65 -3.02
C VAL A 77 2.31 -1.06 -3.88
N HIS A 78 1.36 -1.90 -4.31
CA HIS A 78 0.21 -1.48 -5.10
C HIS A 78 -0.61 -0.39 -4.38
N GLU A 79 -0.93 -0.62 -3.11
CA GLU A 79 -1.76 0.32 -2.33
C GLU A 79 -0.99 1.58 -1.93
N PHE A 80 0.29 1.46 -1.56
CA PHE A 80 1.13 2.62 -1.27
C PHE A 80 1.26 3.52 -2.49
N LEU A 81 1.32 2.93 -3.69
CA LEU A 81 1.38 3.70 -4.93
C LEU A 81 0.10 4.52 -5.13
N HIS A 82 -1.08 3.95 -4.82
CA HIS A 82 -2.33 4.70 -4.82
C HIS A 82 -2.31 5.86 -3.81
N ALA A 83 -1.57 5.72 -2.72
CA ALA A 83 -1.47 6.75 -1.69
C ALA A 83 -0.61 7.94 -2.11
N CYS A 84 0.28 7.79 -3.08
CA CYS A 84 1.11 8.87 -3.57
C CYS A 84 0.24 10.05 -4.07
N GLU A 85 0.62 11.27 -3.72
CA GLU A 85 -0.17 12.46 -4.05
C GLU A 85 -0.42 12.58 -5.56
N GLY A 86 0.61 12.36 -6.38
CA GLY A 86 0.50 12.41 -7.84
C GLY A 86 -0.43 11.36 -8.44
N CYS A 87 -0.78 10.32 -7.68
CA CYS A 87 -1.67 9.24 -8.12
C CYS A 87 -3.11 9.40 -7.61
N ARG A 88 -3.42 10.51 -6.90
CA ARG A 88 -4.75 10.74 -6.32
C ARG A 88 -5.70 11.38 -7.31
N ASN A 89 -6.18 10.60 -8.27
CA ASN A 89 -7.14 11.06 -9.27
C ASN A 89 -8.03 9.90 -9.72
N LYS A 90 -9.05 10.22 -10.55
CA LYS A 90 -10.01 9.23 -11.04
C LYS A 90 -9.36 8.13 -11.89
N GLU A 91 -8.30 8.46 -12.62
CA GLU A 91 -7.59 7.50 -13.46
C GLU A 91 -6.89 6.43 -12.63
N SER A 92 -6.40 6.79 -11.44
CA SER A 92 -5.77 5.87 -10.50
C SER A 92 -6.72 4.74 -10.09
N ASN A 93 -8.00 5.05 -9.85
CA ASN A 93 -8.98 4.04 -9.45
C ASN A 93 -9.17 2.96 -10.51
N ASN A 94 -8.88 3.28 -11.78
CA ASN A 94 -8.94 2.35 -12.90
C ASN A 94 -7.54 1.84 -13.29
N HIS A 95 -6.54 2.05 -12.45
CA HIS A 95 -5.14 1.66 -12.70
C HIS A 95 -4.60 2.24 -14.01
N LYS A 96 -4.90 3.52 -14.25
CA LYS A 96 -4.47 4.27 -15.44
C LYS A 96 -3.73 5.55 -15.02
N GLY A 97 -3.32 6.33 -15.99
CA GLY A 97 -2.69 7.63 -15.76
C GLY A 97 -1.36 7.52 -15.04
N GLU A 98 -1.12 8.41 -14.09
CA GLU A 98 0.15 8.47 -13.36
C GLU A 98 0.39 7.21 -12.53
N TRP A 99 -0.64 6.61 -11.95
CA TRP A 99 -0.51 5.34 -11.22
C TRP A 99 0.07 4.24 -12.11
N LEU A 100 -0.50 4.07 -13.31
CA LEU A 100 -0.03 3.06 -14.26
C LEU A 100 1.41 3.33 -14.71
N LYS A 101 1.75 4.58 -14.97
CA LYS A 101 3.09 4.99 -15.35
C LYS A 101 4.10 4.60 -14.27
N ARG A 102 3.81 4.93 -13.03
CA ARG A 102 4.67 4.60 -11.89
C ARG A 102 4.73 3.10 -11.62
N ALA A 103 3.61 2.40 -11.77
CA ALA A 103 3.55 0.95 -11.61
C ALA A 103 4.48 0.24 -12.60
N LYS A 104 4.51 0.70 -13.84
CA LYS A 104 5.43 0.17 -14.87
C LYS A 104 6.89 0.42 -14.52
N ILE A 105 7.22 1.62 -14.02
CA ILE A 105 8.58 1.96 -13.60
C ILE A 105 9.04 1.02 -12.47
N LEU A 106 8.16 0.73 -11.52
CA LEU A 106 8.47 -0.14 -10.37
C LEU A 106 8.34 -1.63 -10.67
N GLY A 107 7.79 -2.00 -11.82
CA GLY A 107 7.54 -3.41 -12.14
C GLY A 107 6.38 -4.01 -11.35
N VAL A 108 5.42 -3.19 -10.91
CA VAL A 108 4.25 -3.66 -10.17
C VAL A 108 3.33 -4.44 -11.10
N LYS A 109 2.85 -5.58 -10.64
CA LYS A 109 1.87 -6.37 -11.38
C LYS A 109 0.51 -5.67 -11.39
N LEU A 110 -0.08 -5.64 -12.55
CA LEU A 110 -1.39 -5.01 -12.76
C LEU A 110 -2.54 -5.97 -12.47
#